data_d85e8163bd609e161e1e43a822197b0e
#
_entry.id   d85e8163bd609e161e1e43a822197b0e
#
_cell.length_a   1.000
_cell.length_b   1.000
_cell.length_c   1.000
_cell.angle_alpha   90.00
_cell.angle_beta   90.00
_cell.angle_gamma   90.00
#
_symmetry.space_group_name_H-M   'P 1'
#
loop_
_entity.id
_entity.type
_entity.pdbx_description
1 polymer ?
#
loop_
_entity_poly.entity_id
_entity_poly.type
_entity_poly.pdbx_seq_one_letter_code
_entity_poly.pdbx_strand_id
1 'polypeptide(L)'
;MFKKRENVLEIEEGNLLSPKFDNDGLIPVITMCSKTKEILMHGYMNTEALKKTIETKEAHYFSRSRKSIWHKGKTSGFTQKVTEIKIDDDQDSIWMTVDIGDGASCHVGYRSCFYRSVPLGPIDNGRKIEMKFTEKEKKFDPKKVYKGQPNPTKI
;
A
#
# COMPACT_ATOMS: atom_id res chain seq x y z
N MET A 1 6.92 -19.90 9.43
CA MET A 1 5.55 -20.13 8.89
C MET A 1 4.56 -19.39 9.79
N PHE A 2 3.51 -18.78 9.23
CA PHE A 2 2.49 -18.12 10.04
C PHE A 2 1.71 -19.14 10.87
N LYS A 3 1.30 -18.75 12.08
CA LYS A 3 0.49 -19.61 12.93
C LYS A 3 -0.90 -19.81 12.32
N LYS A 4 -1.47 -20.99 12.47
CA LYS A 4 -2.85 -21.28 12.09
C LYS A 4 -3.81 -20.57 13.06
N ARG A 5 -4.92 -20.07 12.55
CA ARG A 5 -5.95 -19.36 13.32
C ARG A 5 -6.92 -20.37 13.93
N GLU A 6 -6.82 -20.58 15.23
CA GLU A 6 -7.61 -21.61 15.94
C GLU A 6 -8.36 -21.07 17.14
N ASN A 7 -7.90 -19.98 17.74
CA ASN A 7 -8.42 -19.43 18.99
C ASN A 7 -8.41 -17.90 18.94
N VAL A 8 -9.55 -17.27 19.23
CA VAL A 8 -9.70 -15.81 19.19
C VAL A 8 -8.76 -15.13 20.18
N LEU A 9 -8.70 -15.59 21.43
CA LEU A 9 -7.85 -15.01 22.45
C LEU A 9 -6.36 -15.01 22.04
N GLU A 10 -5.89 -16.10 21.45
CA GLU A 10 -4.52 -16.18 20.93
C GLU A 10 -4.26 -15.26 19.74
N ILE A 11 -5.29 -14.96 18.96
CA ILE A 11 -5.17 -14.01 17.83
C ILE A 11 -5.09 -12.59 18.34
N GLU A 12 -5.98 -12.21 19.26
CA GLU A 12 -6.10 -10.83 19.73
C GLU A 12 -5.08 -10.44 20.82
N GLU A 13 -4.73 -11.37 21.70
CA GLU A 13 -3.86 -11.11 22.86
C GLU A 13 -2.52 -11.86 22.81
N GLY A 14 -2.36 -12.80 21.88
CA GLY A 14 -1.12 -13.55 21.70
C GLY A 14 -0.05 -12.78 20.94
N ASN A 15 1.15 -13.34 20.86
CA ASN A 15 2.31 -12.74 20.20
C ASN A 15 2.75 -13.47 18.92
N LEU A 16 1.97 -14.40 18.42
CA LEU A 16 2.27 -15.14 17.21
C LEU A 16 1.55 -14.57 16.01
N LEU A 17 2.31 -14.32 14.95
CA LEU A 17 1.76 -13.81 13.69
C LEU A 17 0.88 -14.87 13.01
N SER A 18 -0.41 -14.53 12.87
CA SER A 18 -1.47 -15.39 12.34
C SER A 18 -2.39 -14.60 11.40
N PRO A 19 -1.87 -14.09 10.25
CA PRO A 19 -2.60 -13.17 9.40
C PRO A 19 -3.88 -13.80 8.84
N LYS A 20 -4.94 -13.00 8.79
CA LYS A 20 -6.20 -13.36 8.12
C LYS A 20 -6.19 -12.81 6.70
N PHE A 21 -6.04 -13.71 5.76
CA PHE A 21 -6.21 -13.38 4.35
C PHE A 21 -7.69 -13.54 3.98
N ASP A 22 -8.17 -12.71 3.05
CA ASP A 22 -9.51 -12.82 2.50
C ASP A 22 -9.69 -14.07 1.61
N ASN A 23 -10.87 -14.21 0.99
CA ASN A 23 -11.19 -15.36 0.12
C ASN A 23 -10.29 -15.43 -1.14
N ASP A 24 -9.67 -14.33 -1.53
CA ASP A 24 -8.70 -14.27 -2.63
C ASP A 24 -7.25 -14.50 -2.17
N GLY A 25 -7.05 -14.79 -0.87
CA GLY A 25 -5.75 -14.99 -0.25
C GLY A 25 -4.97 -13.67 -0.06
N LEU A 26 -5.66 -12.54 0.11
CA LEU A 26 -5.07 -11.21 0.22
C LEU A 26 -5.34 -10.57 1.57
N ILE A 27 -4.39 -9.76 2.04
CA ILE A 27 -4.53 -8.89 3.21
C ILE A 27 -4.25 -7.44 2.78
N PRO A 28 -5.10 -6.47 3.18
CA PRO A 28 -4.88 -5.07 2.86
C PRO A 28 -3.68 -4.50 3.63
N VAL A 29 -2.99 -3.56 3.01
CA VAL A 29 -1.81 -2.89 3.57
C VAL A 29 -1.92 -1.39 3.38
N ILE A 30 -1.86 -0.63 4.47
CA ILE A 30 -1.66 0.81 4.46
C ILE A 30 -0.18 1.10 4.67
N THR A 31 0.42 1.89 3.78
CA THR A 31 1.85 2.22 3.83
C THR A 31 2.05 3.68 4.17
N MET A 32 2.86 3.95 5.19
CA MET A 32 3.15 5.28 5.73
C MET A 32 4.64 5.58 5.67
N CYS A 33 4.98 6.85 5.42
CA CYS A 33 6.36 7.31 5.50
C CYS A 33 6.85 7.36 6.97
N SER A 34 8.01 6.76 7.24
CA SER A 34 8.60 6.74 8.58
C SER A 34 8.96 8.13 9.12
N LYS A 35 9.38 9.04 8.23
CA LYS A 35 9.83 10.39 8.60
C LYS A 35 8.68 11.39 8.70
N THR A 36 7.85 11.47 7.66
CA THR A 36 6.79 12.49 7.59
C THR A 36 5.46 12.05 8.19
N LYS A 37 5.29 10.75 8.46
CA LYS A 37 4.02 10.14 8.92
C LYS A 37 2.88 10.25 7.90
N GLU A 38 3.20 10.65 6.69
CA GLU A 38 2.25 10.72 5.59
C GLU A 38 1.85 9.32 5.12
N ILE A 39 0.57 9.10 4.89
CA ILE A 39 0.08 7.88 4.23
C ILE A 39 0.45 7.95 2.75
N LEU A 40 1.20 6.98 2.28
CA LEU A 40 1.76 6.95 0.93
C LEU A 40 0.88 6.19 -0.06
N MET A 41 0.38 5.03 0.34
CA MET A 41 -0.43 4.19 -0.53
C MET A 41 -1.21 3.13 0.25
N HIS A 42 -2.19 2.57 -0.42
CA HIS A 42 -2.87 1.34 -0.05
C HIS A 42 -2.54 0.25 -1.08
N GLY A 43 -2.31 -0.96 -0.61
CA GLY A 43 -2.05 -2.12 -1.46
C GLY A 43 -2.55 -3.41 -0.81
N TYR A 44 -2.17 -4.53 -1.41
CA TYR A 44 -2.48 -5.87 -0.91
C TYR A 44 -1.24 -6.73 -0.90
N MET A 45 -1.19 -7.68 0.02
CA MET A 45 -0.19 -8.73 0.06
C MET A 45 -0.89 -10.09 0.07
N ASN A 46 -0.32 -11.07 -0.63
CA ASN A 46 -0.59 -12.47 -0.38
C ASN A 46 0.46 -13.02 0.61
N THR A 47 0.33 -14.27 1.00
CA THR A 47 1.25 -14.93 1.93
C THR A 47 2.73 -14.80 1.50
N GLU A 48 3.01 -14.96 0.21
CA GLU A 48 4.38 -14.89 -0.31
C GLU A 48 4.92 -13.46 -0.31
N ALA A 49 4.11 -12.45 -0.69
CA ALA A 49 4.52 -11.05 -0.66
C ALA A 49 4.83 -10.60 0.78
N LEU A 50 4.02 -10.99 1.76
CA LEU A 50 4.27 -10.69 3.17
C LEU A 50 5.57 -11.32 3.66
N LYS A 51 5.81 -12.60 3.36
CA LYS A 51 7.06 -13.28 3.70
C LYS A 51 8.27 -12.58 3.09
N LYS A 52 8.24 -12.28 1.78
CA LYS A 52 9.32 -11.56 1.09
C LYS A 52 9.58 -10.19 1.72
N THR A 53 8.52 -9.46 2.07
CA THR A 53 8.66 -8.17 2.74
C THR A 53 9.37 -8.28 4.09
N ILE A 54 9.01 -9.28 4.90
CA ILE A 54 9.64 -9.52 6.20
C ILE A 54 11.12 -9.91 6.02
N GLU A 55 11.43 -10.81 5.10
CA GLU A 55 12.79 -11.33 4.87
C GLU A 55 13.73 -10.26 4.29
N THR A 56 13.27 -9.52 3.29
CA THR A 56 14.11 -8.56 2.57
C THR A 56 14.13 -7.17 3.19
N LYS A 57 13.16 -6.86 4.06
CA LYS A 57 12.89 -5.50 4.55
C LYS A 57 12.62 -4.50 3.43
N GLU A 58 12.15 -4.96 2.28
CA GLU A 58 11.69 -4.15 1.16
C GLU A 58 10.25 -4.52 0.82
N ALA A 59 9.42 -3.51 0.50
CA ALA A 59 8.00 -3.73 0.30
C ALA A 59 7.71 -4.54 -0.96
N HIS A 60 7.05 -5.66 -0.79
CA HIS A 60 6.48 -6.49 -1.85
C HIS A 60 4.96 -6.51 -1.69
N TYR A 61 4.25 -6.25 -2.77
CA TYR A 61 2.79 -6.28 -2.81
C TYR A 61 2.29 -7.33 -3.78
N PHE A 62 1.01 -7.63 -3.71
CA PHE A 62 0.32 -8.42 -4.71
C PHE A 62 -0.53 -7.51 -5.60
N SER A 63 -0.26 -7.50 -6.89
CA SER A 63 -1.04 -6.77 -7.88
C SER A 63 -2.27 -7.57 -8.27
N ARG A 64 -3.47 -7.12 -7.87
CA ARG A 64 -4.74 -7.77 -8.21
C ARG A 64 -5.01 -7.79 -9.71
N SER A 65 -4.67 -6.73 -10.42
CA SER A 65 -4.89 -6.63 -11.87
C SER A 65 -3.94 -7.51 -12.69
N ARG A 66 -2.68 -7.67 -12.23
CA ARG A 66 -1.67 -8.50 -12.89
C ARG A 66 -1.57 -9.92 -12.34
N LYS A 67 -2.26 -10.19 -11.22
CA LYS A 67 -2.22 -11.46 -10.46
C LYS A 67 -0.79 -11.93 -10.17
N SER A 68 0.07 -11.01 -9.77
CA SER A 68 1.49 -11.27 -9.53
C SER A 68 2.06 -10.44 -8.38
N ILE A 69 3.13 -10.96 -7.78
CA ILE A 69 3.89 -10.22 -6.78
C ILE A 69 4.66 -9.08 -7.45
N TRP A 70 4.67 -7.96 -6.78
CA TRP A 70 5.29 -6.74 -7.24
C TRP A 70 6.24 -6.20 -6.17
N HIS A 71 7.55 -6.21 -6.47
CA HIS A 71 8.56 -5.54 -5.67
C HIS A 71 8.49 -4.03 -5.94
N LYS A 72 8.10 -3.27 -4.93
CA LYS A 72 7.92 -1.82 -5.06
C LYS A 72 9.25 -1.13 -5.39
N GLY A 73 9.27 -0.39 -6.48
CA GLY A 73 10.43 0.37 -6.92
C GLY A 73 11.40 -0.40 -7.82
N LYS A 74 11.17 -1.68 -8.12
CA LYS A 74 12.03 -2.45 -9.03
C LYS A 74 12.19 -1.80 -10.41
N THR A 75 11.12 -1.21 -10.94
CA THR A 75 11.15 -0.50 -12.24
C THR A 75 11.44 0.99 -12.08
N SER A 76 10.79 1.66 -11.12
CA SER A 76 10.89 3.11 -10.94
C SER A 76 12.15 3.57 -10.21
N GLY A 77 12.84 2.67 -9.51
CA GLY A 77 13.95 3.01 -8.61
C GLY A 77 13.51 3.52 -7.23
N PHE A 78 12.20 3.76 -7.02
CA PHE A 78 11.65 4.24 -5.76
C PHE A 78 11.25 3.07 -4.85
N THR A 79 12.26 2.37 -4.31
CA THR A 79 12.05 1.29 -3.35
C THR A 79 11.49 1.81 -2.03
N GLN A 80 10.81 0.94 -1.32
CA GLN A 80 10.29 1.24 0.02
C GLN A 80 11.02 0.33 1.02
N LYS A 81 11.94 0.91 1.80
CA LYS A 81 12.62 0.20 2.89
C LYS A 81 11.70 0.13 4.09
N VAL A 82 11.33 -1.07 4.47
CA VAL A 82 10.41 -1.31 5.59
C VAL A 82 11.16 -1.11 6.91
N THR A 83 10.63 -0.24 7.75
CA THR A 83 11.15 0.04 9.09
C THR A 83 10.31 -0.59 10.19
N GLU A 84 9.02 -0.79 9.94
CA GLU A 84 8.09 -1.41 10.88
C GLU A 84 6.90 -2.02 10.15
N ILE A 85 6.39 -3.13 10.66
CA ILE A 85 5.11 -3.73 10.25
C ILE A 85 4.29 -3.92 11.52
N LYS A 86 3.10 -3.34 11.55
CA LYS A 86 2.07 -3.59 12.55
C LYS A 86 0.91 -4.32 11.91
N ILE A 87 0.24 -5.11 12.67
CA ILE A 87 -0.98 -5.79 12.29
C ILE A 87 -2.06 -5.44 13.30
N ASP A 88 -3.30 -5.34 12.90
CA ASP A 88 -4.40 -4.97 13.78
C ASP A 88 -4.81 -6.12 14.73
N ASP A 89 -5.80 -5.89 15.56
CA ASP A 89 -6.19 -6.79 16.65
C ASP A 89 -6.64 -8.17 16.17
N ASP A 90 -7.42 -8.25 15.10
CA ASP A 90 -7.85 -9.54 14.54
C ASP A 90 -6.97 -10.03 13.37
N GLN A 91 -5.86 -9.34 13.14
CA GLN A 91 -4.81 -9.66 12.17
C GLN A 91 -5.30 -9.74 10.71
N ASP A 92 -6.24 -8.87 10.31
CA ASP A 92 -6.77 -8.82 8.95
C ASP A 92 -6.38 -7.55 8.17
N SER A 93 -5.58 -6.66 8.77
CA SER A 93 -5.06 -5.46 8.12
C SER A 93 -3.64 -5.15 8.57
N ILE A 94 -2.80 -4.69 7.65
CA ILE A 94 -1.40 -4.34 7.89
C ILE A 94 -1.19 -2.83 7.80
N TRP A 95 -0.49 -2.29 8.78
CA TRP A 95 0.10 -0.97 8.72
C TRP A 95 1.62 -1.09 8.60
N MET A 96 2.15 -0.73 7.44
CA MET A 96 3.57 -0.80 7.15
C MET A 96 4.19 0.60 7.12
N THR A 97 5.28 0.78 7.85
CA THR A 97 6.07 2.02 7.87
C THR A 97 7.32 1.83 7.04
N VAL A 98 7.60 2.79 6.13
CA VAL A 98 8.71 2.69 5.17
C VAL A 98 9.52 3.97 5.11
N ASP A 99 10.81 3.85 4.81
CA ASP A 99 11.67 4.96 4.38
C ASP A 99 11.73 4.97 2.84
N ILE A 100 11.33 6.07 2.24
CA ILE A 100 11.39 6.30 0.80
C ILE A 100 12.28 7.50 0.43
N GLY A 101 12.96 8.11 1.41
CA GLY A 101 13.70 9.35 1.17
C GLY A 101 12.80 10.44 0.56
N ASP A 102 13.29 11.10 -0.49
CA ASP A 102 12.53 12.09 -1.27
C ASP A 102 11.73 11.47 -2.43
N GLY A 103 11.61 10.15 -2.45
CA GLY A 103 10.95 9.40 -3.51
C GLY A 103 9.43 9.54 -3.54
N ALA A 104 8.81 8.81 -4.46
CA ALA A 104 7.37 8.76 -4.67
C ALA A 104 6.83 7.33 -4.61
N SER A 105 5.62 7.19 -4.11
CA SER A 105 4.91 5.90 -4.07
C SER A 105 3.86 5.76 -5.16
N CYS A 106 3.36 6.88 -5.70
CA CYS A 106 2.31 6.87 -6.71
C CYS A 106 2.87 6.69 -8.13
N HIS A 107 2.29 5.76 -8.91
CA HIS A 107 2.67 5.56 -10.32
C HIS A 107 2.35 6.77 -11.23
N VAL A 108 1.47 7.67 -10.77
CA VAL A 108 1.15 8.93 -11.47
C VAL A 108 2.24 9.98 -11.29
N GLY A 109 3.20 9.74 -10.39
CA GLY A 109 4.35 10.62 -10.13
C GLY A 109 4.27 11.43 -8.85
N TYR A 110 3.16 11.44 -8.16
CA TYR A 110 3.03 12.10 -6.85
C TYR A 110 3.71 11.28 -5.73
N ARG A 111 4.09 11.96 -4.66
CA ARG A 111 4.69 11.31 -3.49
C ARG A 111 3.73 10.30 -2.87
N SER A 112 2.50 10.72 -2.57
CA SER A 112 1.43 9.88 -2.08
C SER A 112 0.44 9.52 -3.18
N CYS A 113 -0.17 8.34 -3.10
CA CYS A 113 -1.33 7.99 -3.90
C CYS A 113 -2.59 8.80 -3.49
N PHE A 114 -2.58 9.35 -2.28
CA PHE A 114 -3.66 10.17 -1.72
C PHE A 114 -3.42 11.65 -1.93
N TYR A 115 -3.15 12.06 -3.16
CA TYR A 115 -2.82 13.44 -3.57
C TYR A 115 -4.04 14.32 -3.86
N ARG A 116 -5.25 13.82 -3.61
CA ARG A 116 -6.51 14.55 -3.77
C ARG A 116 -7.42 14.32 -2.58
N SER A 117 -8.13 15.34 -2.16
CA SER A 117 -9.15 15.27 -1.12
C SER A 117 -10.56 15.40 -1.69
N VAL A 118 -11.50 14.70 -1.07
CA VAL A 118 -12.93 14.83 -1.33
C VAL A 118 -13.49 15.89 -0.38
N PRO A 119 -14.23 16.90 -0.87
CA PRO A 119 -14.86 17.89 -0.01
C PRO A 119 -15.93 17.21 0.86
N LEU A 120 -16.04 17.68 2.11
CA LEU A 120 -17.08 17.25 3.04
C LEU A 120 -18.19 18.30 3.11
N GLY A 121 -19.42 17.89 3.34
CA GLY A 121 -20.59 18.73 3.49
C GLY A 121 -21.81 18.18 2.72
N PRO A 122 -22.89 18.96 2.63
CA PRO A 122 -24.08 18.58 1.89
C PRO A 122 -23.78 18.28 0.42
N ILE A 123 -24.37 17.21 -0.10
CA ILE A 123 -24.25 16.82 -1.51
C ILE A 123 -25.44 17.40 -2.28
N ASP A 124 -25.14 18.21 -3.29
CA ASP A 124 -26.12 18.65 -4.28
C ASP A 124 -26.25 17.56 -5.36
N ASN A 125 -27.40 16.90 -5.39
CA ASN A 125 -27.66 15.77 -6.29
C ASN A 125 -27.61 16.13 -7.78
N GLY A 126 -27.54 17.40 -8.15
CA GLY A 126 -27.41 17.88 -9.53
C GLY A 126 -25.97 18.14 -9.99
N ARG A 127 -25.01 18.09 -9.08
CA ARG A 127 -23.61 18.44 -9.37
C ARG A 127 -22.64 17.28 -9.18
N LYS A 128 -21.60 17.25 -10.03
CA LYS A 128 -20.45 16.35 -9.83
C LYS A 128 -19.63 16.85 -8.66
N ILE A 129 -19.14 15.92 -7.83
CA ILE A 129 -18.23 16.24 -6.73
C ILE A 129 -16.83 16.42 -7.31
N GLU A 130 -16.28 17.63 -7.15
CA GLU A 130 -14.92 17.95 -7.59
C GLU A 130 -13.93 17.74 -6.43
N MET A 131 -12.87 16.97 -6.70
CA MET A 131 -11.78 16.77 -5.74
C MET A 131 -10.78 17.93 -5.80
N LYS A 132 -10.13 18.19 -4.64
CA LYS A 132 -9.06 19.19 -4.53
C LYS A 132 -7.70 18.49 -4.50
N PHE A 133 -6.73 18.96 -5.30
CA PHE A 133 -5.35 18.48 -5.23
C PHE A 133 -4.68 18.97 -3.94
N THR A 134 -4.10 18.05 -3.19
CA THR A 134 -3.33 18.31 -1.97
C THR A 134 -1.82 18.32 -2.24
N GLU A 135 -1.36 17.60 -3.28
CA GLU A 135 -0.02 17.73 -3.84
C GLU A 135 -0.11 18.46 -5.19
N LYS A 136 0.72 19.49 -5.38
CA LYS A 136 0.72 20.31 -6.61
C LYS A 136 1.73 19.82 -7.64
N GLU A 137 2.83 19.21 -7.20
CA GLU A 137 3.95 18.84 -8.05
C GLU A 137 4.22 17.34 -8.03
N LYS A 138 4.50 16.79 -9.19
CA LYS A 138 4.96 15.42 -9.33
C LYS A 138 6.46 15.31 -9.03
N LYS A 139 6.87 14.23 -8.39
CA LYS A 139 8.28 13.91 -8.13
C LYS A 139 8.99 13.38 -9.36
N PHE A 140 8.26 12.79 -10.31
CA PHE A 140 8.78 12.32 -11.59
C PHE A 140 7.71 12.35 -12.68
N ASP A 141 8.16 12.27 -13.93
CA ASP A 141 7.29 12.10 -15.10
C ASP A 141 7.04 10.60 -15.37
N PRO A 142 5.80 10.11 -15.19
CA PRO A 142 5.48 8.70 -15.42
C PRO A 142 5.76 8.22 -16.85
N LYS A 143 5.62 9.09 -17.83
CA LYS A 143 5.89 8.76 -19.24
C LYS A 143 7.38 8.43 -19.48
N LYS A 144 8.28 9.08 -18.73
CA LYS A 144 9.72 8.80 -18.81
C LYS A 144 10.11 7.54 -18.06
N VAL A 145 9.51 7.29 -16.89
CA VAL A 145 9.84 6.16 -16.00
C VAL A 145 9.24 4.86 -16.51
N TYR A 146 7.98 4.88 -16.96
CA TYR A 146 7.22 3.70 -17.37
C TYR A 146 7.02 3.60 -18.89
N LYS A 147 8.06 3.92 -19.66
CA LYS A 147 8.03 3.87 -21.13
C LYS A 147 7.44 2.53 -21.63
N GLY A 148 6.36 2.61 -22.42
CA GLY A 148 5.74 1.45 -23.04
C GLY A 148 5.01 0.49 -22.10
N GLN A 149 4.96 0.76 -20.79
CA GLN A 149 4.20 -0.06 -19.85
C GLN A 149 2.74 0.43 -19.77
N PRO A 150 1.76 -0.50 -19.73
CA PRO A 150 0.36 -0.13 -19.58
C PRO A 150 0.11 0.48 -18.21
N ASN A 151 -0.81 1.47 -18.16
CA ASN A 151 -1.26 2.04 -16.91
C ASN A 151 -1.96 0.94 -16.08
N PRO A 152 -1.62 0.77 -14.78
CA PRO A 152 -2.24 -0.23 -13.92
C PRO A 152 -3.70 0.08 -13.57
N THR A 153 -4.13 1.34 -13.71
CA THR A 153 -5.54 1.73 -13.50
C THR A 153 -6.41 1.16 -14.61
N LYS A 154 -7.46 0.45 -14.23
CA LYS A 154 -8.48 -0.10 -15.13
C LYS A 154 -9.76 0.72 -15.01
N ILE A 155 -10.47 0.88 -16.13
CA ILE A 155 -11.78 1.53 -16.21
C ILE A 155 -12.87 0.48 -16.09
#